data_b0a8e7854207d6cf35203d20b6e39672
#
_entry.id   b0a8e7854207d6cf35203d20b6e39672
#
_cell.length_a   1.000
_cell.length_b   1.000
_cell.length_c   1.000
_cell.angle_alpha   90.00
_cell.angle_beta   90.00
_cell.angle_gamma   90.00
#
_symmetry.space_group_name_H-M   'P 1'
#
loop_
_entity.id
_entity.type
_entity.pdbx_description
1 polymer ?
#
loop_
_entity_poly.entity_id
_entity_poly.type
_entity_poly.pdbx_seq_one_letter_code
_entity_poly.pdbx_strand_id
1 'polypeptide(L)'
;MKHDPQDKLDRLHKQYMKGKIGRREFLKLLGVAGPASGLALALPSVAVSAPAGLSEDEMVILSHLPDQQIGKKYPKGEMINVGFLCALSGPDAGWGLPGLTGNNIWIDAVNKTGGLLVGGKRYPLKMHAFDDEANAAKALQGARQLVLEHDVKFISAIGGDAANSTAPFLTKHKVVYASLVPTDCDPKKPYVVAGGDITPQCNMFNALIARMVLPSEKELGRPLKYALTTQDCIMSRQVGAWEIGAAKAMGFDIVYEEFFAVDQTDFAPVITAVMASKPDVISLCEAWPEYQTMMWEQLYLQGYKGVVVQNYADWETNLTKIPAKYAAAQFGIDSFPLMDDPWWGETSWQKSFTDVWNQRYGSGAPEDVKRRMTGIDWDHMIWLIPWCIGAQAAGKDTPGKWPTNDAILAALRKLPSFPTILGPGHMSGKEMFGIDNMIEEPVPMCMFNLKAKDKRIVAHLNFEPWYANIKNVVLKAVRERGQMWDQR
;
A
#
# COMPACT_ATOMS: atom_id res chain seq x y z
N MET A 1 -14.45 -36.47 9.22
CA MET A 1 -15.36 -35.35 9.11
C MET A 1 -14.51 -34.14 8.72
N LYS A 2 -14.63 -33.66 7.48
CA LYS A 2 -13.99 -32.41 7.07
C LYS A 2 -14.73 -31.28 7.78
N HIS A 3 -14.09 -30.60 8.73
CA HIS A 3 -14.64 -29.40 9.34
C HIS A 3 -14.77 -28.33 8.25
N ASP A 4 -15.98 -27.82 8.04
CA ASP A 4 -16.26 -26.72 7.16
C ASP A 4 -15.52 -25.46 7.69
N PRO A 5 -14.66 -24.81 6.90
CA PRO A 5 -13.98 -23.57 7.30
C PRO A 5 -14.93 -22.48 7.80
N GLN A 6 -16.16 -22.45 7.27
CA GLN A 6 -17.20 -21.50 7.65
C GLN A 6 -17.69 -21.76 9.08
N ASP A 7 -17.90 -23.03 9.46
CA ASP A 7 -18.28 -23.40 10.84
C ASP A 7 -17.22 -22.99 11.88
N LYS A 8 -15.95 -22.97 11.50
CA LYS A 8 -14.85 -22.51 12.36
C LYS A 8 -14.91 -20.98 12.52
N LEU A 9 -15.10 -20.27 11.44
CA LEU A 9 -15.21 -18.81 11.42
C LEU A 9 -16.38 -18.33 12.27
N ASP A 10 -17.54 -18.92 12.10
CA ASP A 10 -18.75 -18.57 12.86
C ASP A 10 -18.62 -18.86 14.36
N ARG A 11 -17.96 -19.95 14.73
CA ARG A 11 -17.66 -20.25 16.15
C ARG A 11 -16.73 -19.22 16.77
N LEU A 12 -15.66 -18.85 16.07
CA LEU A 12 -14.69 -17.88 16.54
C LEU A 12 -15.32 -16.47 16.64
N HIS A 13 -16.09 -16.08 15.62
CA HIS A 13 -16.83 -14.83 15.63
C HIS A 13 -17.80 -14.75 16.82
N LYS A 14 -18.57 -15.80 17.06
CA LYS A 14 -19.49 -15.86 18.21
C LYS A 14 -18.78 -15.78 19.56
N GLN A 15 -17.58 -16.35 19.68
CA GLN A 15 -16.78 -16.25 20.90
C GLN A 15 -16.26 -14.83 21.09
N TYR A 16 -15.83 -14.18 20.02
CA TYR A 16 -15.37 -12.79 20.01
C TYR A 16 -16.52 -11.82 20.38
N MET A 17 -17.68 -11.92 19.73
CA MET A 17 -18.84 -11.07 19.99
C MET A 17 -19.39 -11.24 21.42
N LYS A 18 -19.22 -12.42 22.02
CA LYS A 18 -19.57 -12.68 23.43
C LYS A 18 -18.48 -12.29 24.41
N GLY A 19 -17.40 -11.67 23.96
CA GLY A 19 -16.26 -11.29 24.81
C GLY A 19 -15.51 -12.47 25.44
N LYS A 20 -15.71 -13.71 24.94
CA LYS A 20 -15.05 -14.91 25.44
C LYS A 20 -13.60 -15.02 24.98
N ILE A 21 -13.28 -14.44 23.85
CA ILE A 21 -11.92 -14.30 23.34
C ILE A 21 -11.69 -12.83 23.02
N GLY A 22 -10.47 -12.34 23.30
CA GLY A 22 -10.05 -11.01 22.93
C GLY A 22 -9.81 -10.93 21.40
N ARG A 23 -9.88 -9.72 20.86
CA ARG A 23 -9.68 -9.44 19.44
C ARG A 23 -8.36 -10.03 18.89
N ARG A 24 -7.24 -9.87 19.62
CA ARG A 24 -5.93 -10.41 19.23
C ARG A 24 -5.95 -11.94 19.14
N GLU A 25 -6.63 -12.58 20.06
CA GLU A 25 -6.81 -14.03 20.08
C GLU A 25 -7.70 -14.51 18.95
N PHE A 26 -8.79 -13.77 18.66
CA PHE A 26 -9.66 -14.06 17.53
C PHE A 26 -8.90 -14.01 16.20
N LEU A 27 -8.11 -12.95 15.93
CA LEU A 27 -7.30 -12.82 14.74
C LEU A 27 -6.22 -13.91 14.63
N LYS A 28 -5.59 -14.25 15.76
CA LYS A 28 -4.59 -15.32 15.84
C LYS A 28 -5.20 -16.71 15.50
N LEU A 29 -6.40 -16.97 16.00
CA LEU A 29 -7.11 -18.24 15.76
C LEU A 29 -7.64 -18.37 14.32
N LEU A 30 -7.85 -17.24 13.64
CA LEU A 30 -8.13 -17.20 12.19
C LEU A 30 -6.89 -17.45 11.32
N GLY A 31 -5.69 -17.48 11.91
CA GLY A 31 -4.43 -17.57 11.18
C GLY A 31 -4.04 -16.27 10.47
N VAL A 32 -4.73 -15.16 10.76
CA VAL A 32 -4.56 -13.85 10.13
C VAL A 32 -3.57 -12.98 10.90
N ALA A 33 -3.51 -13.13 12.22
CA ALA A 33 -2.50 -12.46 13.04
C ALA A 33 -1.27 -13.37 13.13
N GLY A 34 -0.25 -13.05 12.39
CA GLY A 34 1.10 -13.39 12.79
C GLY A 34 1.37 -12.77 14.17
N PRO A 35 2.35 -13.25 14.94
CA PRO A 35 2.79 -12.47 16.07
C PRO A 35 3.05 -11.05 15.55
N ALA A 36 2.47 -10.03 16.17
CA ALA A 36 3.15 -8.77 16.31
C ALA A 36 4.39 -9.09 17.19
N SER A 37 5.23 -9.95 16.66
CA SER A 37 6.59 -10.03 17.06
C SER A 37 7.16 -8.76 16.47
N GLY A 38 7.10 -7.71 17.30
CA GLY A 38 8.32 -7.00 17.53
C GLY A 38 9.46 -8.02 17.67
N LEU A 39 9.94 -8.54 16.58
CA LEU A 39 11.33 -8.66 16.36
C LEU A 39 11.80 -7.18 16.23
N ALA A 40 11.73 -6.47 17.36
CA ALA A 40 12.85 -5.66 17.70
C ALA A 40 14.01 -6.64 17.58
N LEU A 41 14.61 -6.69 16.39
CA LEU A 41 16.02 -7.01 16.28
C LEU A 41 16.62 -6.00 17.25
N ALA A 42 16.88 -6.46 18.49
CA ALA A 42 17.76 -5.77 19.40
C ALA A 42 19.10 -5.75 18.67
N LEU A 43 19.24 -4.76 17.79
CA LEU A 43 20.53 -4.39 17.26
C LEU A 43 21.32 -4.01 18.52
N PRO A 44 22.47 -4.63 18.77
CA PRO A 44 23.30 -4.20 19.86
C PRO A 44 23.49 -2.69 19.67
N SER A 45 23.17 -1.91 20.68
CA SER A 45 23.43 -0.48 20.72
C SER A 45 24.95 -0.28 20.77
N VAL A 46 25.57 -0.42 19.64
CA VAL A 46 26.89 0.13 19.43
C VAL A 46 26.66 1.62 19.30
N ALA A 47 27.06 2.37 20.30
CA ALA A 47 27.12 3.81 20.25
C ALA A 47 28.12 4.22 19.16
N VAL A 48 27.65 4.22 17.91
CA VAL A 48 28.37 4.79 16.77
C VAL A 48 28.09 6.29 16.85
N SER A 49 29.09 7.09 17.15
CA SER A 49 28.96 8.53 17.03
C SER A 49 28.51 8.87 15.62
N ALA A 50 27.43 9.66 15.52
CA ALA A 50 26.86 10.05 14.23
C ALA A 50 27.96 10.66 13.35
N PRO A 51 28.08 10.25 12.07
CA PRO A 51 28.91 10.96 11.11
C PRO A 51 28.48 12.42 11.06
N ALA A 52 29.44 13.36 10.88
CA ALA A 52 29.13 14.77 10.81
C ALA A 52 28.00 15.03 9.78
N GLY A 53 26.87 15.54 10.23
CA GLY A 53 25.72 15.89 9.38
C GLY A 53 24.52 14.94 9.39
N LEU A 54 24.58 13.74 10.01
CA LEU A 54 23.43 12.88 10.25
C LEU A 54 22.81 13.17 11.62
N SER A 55 21.48 13.28 11.70
CA SER A 55 20.76 13.25 12.97
C SER A 55 20.61 11.81 13.51
N GLU A 56 20.25 11.67 14.79
CA GLU A 56 19.93 10.37 15.39
C GLU A 56 18.80 9.68 14.62
N ASP A 57 17.76 10.43 14.26
CA ASP A 57 16.62 9.92 13.50
C ASP A 57 17.02 9.44 12.11
N GLU A 58 17.86 10.20 11.40
CA GLU A 58 18.37 9.77 10.09
C GLU A 58 19.23 8.49 10.21
N MET A 59 19.96 8.30 11.31
CA MET A 59 20.64 7.04 11.56
C MET A 59 19.67 5.88 11.77
N VAL A 60 18.56 6.10 12.48
CA VAL A 60 17.53 5.07 12.66
C VAL A 60 16.89 4.73 11.33
N ILE A 61 16.56 5.73 10.49
CA ILE A 61 16.02 5.52 9.15
C ILE A 61 16.96 4.64 8.30
N LEU A 62 18.26 4.83 8.40
CA LEU A 62 19.25 4.08 7.63
C LEU A 62 19.65 2.74 8.28
N SER A 63 19.32 2.50 9.55
CA SER A 63 19.67 1.26 10.25
C SER A 63 19.04 0.02 9.62
N HIS A 64 17.98 0.20 8.84
CA HIS A 64 17.30 -0.84 8.09
C HIS A 64 18.01 -1.27 6.79
N LEU A 65 19.06 -0.56 6.38
CA LEU A 65 19.93 -1.00 5.29
C LEU A 65 20.99 -1.98 5.83
N PRO A 66 20.91 -3.29 5.50
CA PRO A 66 21.68 -4.32 6.19
C PRO A 66 23.21 -4.15 6.03
N ASP A 67 23.65 -3.58 4.92
CA ASP A 67 25.07 -3.47 4.57
C ASP A 67 25.60 -2.01 4.52
N GLN A 68 24.86 -1.03 5.08
CA GLN A 68 25.20 0.39 4.88
C GLN A 68 26.50 0.84 5.58
N GLN A 69 26.95 0.16 6.63
CA GLN A 69 28.21 0.44 7.33
C GLN A 69 28.39 1.95 7.64
N ILE A 70 27.40 2.55 8.31
CA ILE A 70 27.41 3.99 8.66
C ILE A 70 28.69 4.32 9.43
N GLY A 71 29.32 5.45 9.11
CA GLY A 71 30.56 5.93 9.74
C GLY A 71 31.86 5.39 9.16
N LYS A 72 31.83 4.32 8.35
CA LYS A 72 33.01 3.80 7.67
C LYS A 72 33.23 4.49 6.32
N LYS A 73 34.49 4.78 5.98
CA LYS A 73 34.87 5.36 4.68
C LYS A 73 35.02 4.28 3.62
N TYR A 74 34.48 4.54 2.45
CA TYR A 74 34.60 3.71 1.26
C TYR A 74 34.91 4.58 0.03
N PRO A 75 35.52 4.03 -1.03
CA PRO A 75 35.67 4.73 -2.29
C PRO A 75 34.32 5.23 -2.84
N LYS A 76 34.36 6.41 -3.47
CA LYS A 76 33.18 6.96 -4.12
C LYS A 76 32.93 6.24 -5.46
N GLY A 77 31.70 5.83 -5.69
CA GLY A 77 31.17 5.37 -6.97
C GLY A 77 30.60 6.52 -7.80
N GLU A 78 30.07 6.19 -8.95
CA GLU A 78 29.31 7.11 -9.79
C GLU A 78 27.96 7.49 -9.14
N MET A 79 27.33 8.56 -9.62
CA MET A 79 25.97 8.94 -9.25
C MET A 79 24.98 7.95 -9.85
N ILE A 80 24.07 7.45 -9.05
CA ILE A 80 22.95 6.63 -9.53
C ILE A 80 21.70 7.50 -9.59
N ASN A 81 21.20 7.68 -10.80
CA ASN A 81 19.99 8.43 -11.04
C ASN A 81 18.76 7.53 -10.83
N VAL A 82 17.80 8.03 -10.08
CA VAL A 82 16.48 7.44 -9.84
C VAL A 82 15.41 8.41 -10.31
N GLY A 83 14.31 7.89 -10.83
CA GLY A 83 13.20 8.68 -11.35
C GLY A 83 12.00 8.70 -10.39
N PHE A 84 11.23 9.77 -10.48
CA PHE A 84 9.91 9.88 -9.90
C PHE A 84 8.94 10.34 -11.00
N LEU A 85 7.91 9.52 -11.27
CA LEU A 85 6.97 9.73 -12.37
C LEU A 85 5.55 9.62 -11.81
N CYS A 86 4.96 10.75 -11.51
CA CYS A 86 3.64 10.83 -10.90
C CYS A 86 3.05 12.23 -11.10
N ALA A 87 1.76 12.40 -10.88
CA ALA A 87 1.14 13.71 -10.87
C ALA A 87 1.72 14.59 -9.75
N LEU A 88 2.37 15.67 -10.12
CA LEU A 88 2.89 16.70 -9.21
C LEU A 88 2.05 17.98 -9.25
N SER A 89 1.09 18.05 -10.15
CA SER A 89 0.11 19.14 -10.30
C SER A 89 -1.27 18.56 -10.59
N GLY A 90 -2.30 19.42 -10.49
CA GLY A 90 -3.70 19.02 -10.71
C GLY A 90 -4.32 18.26 -9.54
N PRO A 91 -5.52 17.65 -9.75
CA PRO A 91 -6.29 16.98 -8.70
C PRO A 91 -5.56 15.80 -8.04
N ASP A 92 -4.70 15.13 -8.80
CA ASP A 92 -3.98 13.93 -8.32
C ASP A 92 -2.60 14.23 -7.70
N ALA A 93 -2.23 15.52 -7.54
CA ALA A 93 -0.96 15.92 -6.93
C ALA A 93 -0.79 15.42 -5.49
N GLY A 94 -1.90 15.11 -4.80
CA GLY A 94 -1.90 14.49 -3.48
C GLY A 94 -1.25 13.10 -3.42
N TRP A 95 -1.13 12.41 -4.56
CA TRP A 95 -0.40 11.15 -4.67
C TRP A 95 1.09 11.34 -4.98
N GLY A 96 1.43 12.36 -5.76
CA GLY A 96 2.80 12.57 -6.20
C GLY A 96 3.65 13.38 -5.23
N LEU A 97 3.20 14.57 -4.85
CA LEU A 97 4.01 15.49 -4.03
C LEU A 97 4.47 14.89 -2.69
N PRO A 98 3.58 14.23 -1.90
CA PRO A 98 4.03 13.58 -0.68
C PRO A 98 5.03 12.46 -0.94
N GLY A 99 4.77 11.58 -1.94
CA GLY A 99 5.67 10.48 -2.27
C GLY A 99 7.07 10.93 -2.71
N LEU A 100 7.15 12.00 -3.52
CA LEU A 100 8.42 12.61 -3.87
C LEU A 100 9.16 13.13 -2.63
N THR A 101 8.44 13.72 -1.69
CA THR A 101 8.98 14.21 -0.42
C THR A 101 9.61 13.09 0.40
N GLY A 102 8.90 11.98 0.58
CA GLY A 102 9.39 10.84 1.35
C GLY A 102 10.65 10.21 0.73
N ASN A 103 10.63 10.00 -0.58
CA ASN A 103 11.81 9.51 -1.29
C ASN A 103 13.02 10.43 -1.11
N ASN A 104 12.82 11.75 -1.17
CA ASN A 104 13.92 12.72 -0.99
C ASN A 104 14.46 12.72 0.45
N ILE A 105 13.60 12.58 1.48
CA ILE A 105 14.04 12.44 2.88
C ILE A 105 15.01 11.27 3.01
N TRP A 106 14.63 10.12 2.47
CA TRP A 106 15.45 8.92 2.56
C TRP A 106 16.74 9.02 1.74
N ILE A 107 16.67 9.52 0.50
CA ILE A 107 17.84 9.73 -0.38
C ILE A 107 18.85 10.70 0.25
N ASP A 108 18.37 11.78 0.86
CA ASP A 108 19.22 12.74 1.54
C ASP A 108 19.98 12.09 2.71
N ALA A 109 19.29 11.28 3.52
CA ALA A 109 19.92 10.55 4.62
C ALA A 109 21.01 9.59 4.09
N VAL A 110 20.72 8.83 3.01
CA VAL A 110 21.72 7.97 2.34
C VAL A 110 22.92 8.78 1.86
N ASN A 111 22.69 9.92 1.21
CA ASN A 111 23.74 10.75 0.63
C ASN A 111 24.63 11.41 1.69
N LYS A 112 24.12 11.73 2.88
CA LYS A 112 24.92 12.19 4.03
C LYS A 112 25.95 11.15 4.50
N THR A 113 25.74 9.86 4.21
CA THR A 113 26.74 8.81 4.47
C THR A 113 27.77 8.68 3.34
N GLY A 114 27.67 9.52 2.30
CA GLY A 114 28.47 9.46 1.07
C GLY A 114 27.80 8.65 -0.05
N GLY A 115 26.60 8.12 0.16
CA GLY A 115 25.81 7.33 -0.78
C GLY A 115 25.56 5.91 -0.31
N LEU A 116 24.77 5.15 -1.07
CA LEU A 116 24.47 3.75 -0.82
C LEU A 116 25.72 2.89 -0.97
N LEU A 117 26.03 2.06 0.03
CA LEU A 117 27.18 1.16 -0.04
C LEU A 117 26.83 -0.10 -0.83
N VAL A 118 27.44 -0.26 -1.99
CA VAL A 118 27.24 -1.41 -2.88
C VAL A 118 28.59 -1.91 -3.39
N GLY A 119 28.88 -3.19 -3.27
CA GLY A 119 30.10 -3.79 -3.81
C GLY A 119 31.41 -3.12 -3.35
N GLY A 120 31.41 -2.53 -2.14
CA GLY A 120 32.58 -1.85 -1.56
C GLY A 120 32.76 -0.41 -2.03
N LYS A 121 31.81 0.21 -2.71
CA LYS A 121 31.80 1.64 -3.06
C LYS A 121 30.52 2.32 -2.59
N ARG A 122 30.60 3.64 -2.33
CA ARG A 122 29.43 4.47 -2.03
C ARG A 122 28.96 5.17 -3.27
N TYR A 123 27.71 4.91 -3.63
CA TYR A 123 27.03 5.47 -4.80
C TYR A 123 26.01 6.51 -4.33
N PRO A 124 26.27 7.81 -4.55
CA PRO A 124 25.28 8.85 -4.29
C PRO A 124 24.02 8.63 -5.15
N LEU A 125 22.86 8.90 -4.60
CA LEU A 125 21.58 8.81 -5.31
C LEU A 125 21.11 10.21 -5.72
N LYS A 126 20.51 10.34 -6.91
CA LYS A 126 19.92 11.60 -7.37
C LYS A 126 18.52 11.34 -7.92
N MET A 127 17.53 12.01 -7.33
CA MET A 127 16.16 11.99 -7.81
C MET A 127 15.95 12.96 -8.97
N HIS A 128 15.26 12.50 -10.01
CA HIS A 128 14.74 13.27 -11.13
C HIS A 128 13.24 13.07 -11.20
N ALA A 129 12.47 14.13 -11.04
CA ALA A 129 11.01 14.09 -11.06
C ALA A 129 10.45 14.55 -12.40
N PHE A 130 9.34 13.93 -12.82
CA PHE A 130 8.54 14.35 -13.96
C PHE A 130 7.06 14.34 -13.57
N ASP A 131 6.38 15.44 -13.87
CA ASP A 131 4.94 15.59 -13.66
C ASP A 131 4.17 14.98 -14.85
N ASP A 132 3.52 13.86 -14.64
CA ASP A 132 2.72 13.20 -15.66
C ASP A 132 1.24 13.65 -15.66
N GLU A 133 0.85 14.47 -14.68
CA GLU A 133 -0.53 14.97 -14.52
C GLU A 133 -1.57 13.84 -14.57
N ALA A 134 -1.23 12.66 -14.07
CA ALA A 134 -2.03 11.43 -14.14
C ALA A 134 -2.45 11.05 -15.60
N ASN A 135 -1.65 11.42 -16.58
CA ASN A 135 -1.93 11.18 -17.99
C ASN A 135 -0.96 10.15 -18.59
N ALA A 136 -1.50 9.07 -19.15
CA ALA A 136 -0.71 7.95 -19.69
C ALA A 136 0.27 8.38 -20.82
N ALA A 137 -0.11 9.33 -21.66
CA ALA A 137 0.78 9.82 -22.74
C ALA A 137 1.92 10.67 -22.18
N LYS A 138 1.64 11.53 -21.19
CA LYS A 138 2.68 12.29 -20.46
C LYS A 138 3.57 11.36 -19.66
N ALA A 139 3.03 10.32 -19.02
CA ALA A 139 3.82 9.30 -18.33
C ALA A 139 4.83 8.64 -19.27
N LEU A 140 4.42 8.26 -20.48
CA LEU A 140 5.35 7.72 -21.48
C LEU A 140 6.41 8.75 -21.92
N GLN A 141 6.03 10.01 -22.08
CA GLN A 141 6.99 11.09 -22.36
C GLN A 141 8.00 11.23 -21.22
N GLY A 142 7.52 11.30 -19.98
CA GLY A 142 8.36 11.40 -18.78
C GLY A 142 9.29 10.21 -18.61
N ALA A 143 8.81 8.99 -18.82
CA ALA A 143 9.64 7.79 -18.78
C ALA A 143 10.79 7.85 -19.81
N ARG A 144 10.51 8.32 -21.03
CA ARG A 144 11.53 8.52 -22.07
C ARG A 144 12.57 9.56 -21.64
N GLN A 145 12.13 10.69 -21.12
CA GLN A 145 13.04 11.75 -20.65
C GLN A 145 13.91 11.25 -19.50
N LEU A 146 13.31 10.64 -18.47
CA LEU A 146 14.03 10.11 -17.32
C LEU A 146 15.10 9.07 -17.73
N VAL A 147 14.79 8.19 -18.67
CA VAL A 147 15.71 7.14 -19.11
C VAL A 147 16.76 7.67 -20.07
N LEU A 148 16.36 8.42 -21.12
CA LEU A 148 17.27 8.79 -22.21
C LEU A 148 18.14 10.00 -21.90
N GLU A 149 17.64 10.95 -21.08
CA GLU A 149 18.38 12.17 -20.75
C GLU A 149 19.09 12.06 -19.39
N HIS A 150 18.48 11.32 -18.42
CA HIS A 150 19.01 11.23 -17.07
C HIS A 150 19.59 9.86 -16.71
N ASP A 151 19.46 8.85 -17.60
CA ASP A 151 19.96 7.47 -17.38
C ASP A 151 19.47 6.87 -16.05
N VAL A 152 18.20 7.09 -15.70
CA VAL A 152 17.63 6.55 -14.46
C VAL A 152 17.59 5.02 -14.51
N LYS A 153 17.81 4.38 -13.36
CA LYS A 153 17.80 2.91 -13.23
C LYS A 153 16.52 2.38 -12.58
N PHE A 154 15.79 3.26 -11.89
CA PHE A 154 14.60 2.97 -11.12
C PHE A 154 13.64 4.15 -11.25
N ILE A 155 12.35 3.90 -11.33
CA ILE A 155 11.29 4.92 -11.35
C ILE A 155 10.27 4.55 -10.30
N SER A 156 10.03 5.44 -9.34
CA SER A 156 8.89 5.39 -8.42
C SER A 156 7.69 6.07 -9.06
N ALA A 157 6.52 5.43 -9.04
CA ALA A 157 5.33 5.89 -9.73
C ALA A 157 4.04 5.38 -9.07
N ILE A 158 2.88 5.89 -9.47
CA ILE A 158 1.60 5.44 -8.92
C ILE A 158 1.11 4.12 -9.55
N GLY A 159 1.32 3.90 -10.84
CA GLY A 159 0.86 2.69 -11.52
C GLY A 159 -0.35 2.89 -12.45
N GLY A 160 -1.12 1.81 -12.66
CA GLY A 160 -2.32 1.82 -13.50
C GLY A 160 -2.04 2.11 -14.97
N ASP A 161 -2.73 3.08 -15.56
CA ASP A 161 -2.59 3.42 -16.98
C ASP A 161 -1.18 3.93 -17.32
N ALA A 162 -0.52 4.62 -16.39
CA ALA A 162 0.88 5.03 -16.53
C ALA A 162 1.81 3.81 -16.62
N ALA A 163 1.61 2.78 -15.78
CA ALA A 163 2.37 1.53 -15.84
C ALA A 163 2.18 0.82 -17.19
N ASN A 164 0.93 0.72 -17.66
CA ASN A 164 0.62 0.05 -18.93
C ASN A 164 1.24 0.77 -20.13
N SER A 165 1.22 2.10 -20.15
CA SER A 165 1.78 2.90 -21.25
C SER A 165 3.32 2.88 -21.29
N THR A 166 3.97 2.81 -20.13
CA THR A 166 5.43 2.93 -20.00
C THR A 166 6.16 1.58 -20.02
N ALA A 167 5.52 0.51 -19.56
CA ALA A 167 6.15 -0.80 -19.36
C ALA A 167 6.88 -1.37 -20.61
N PRO A 168 6.36 -1.28 -21.84
CA PRO A 168 7.08 -1.78 -23.01
C PRO A 168 8.43 -1.07 -23.24
N PHE A 169 8.44 0.26 -23.06
CA PHE A 169 9.66 1.08 -23.18
C PHE A 169 10.65 0.76 -22.05
N LEU A 170 10.19 0.73 -20.80
CA LEU A 170 11.01 0.46 -19.64
C LEU A 170 11.56 -0.98 -19.63
N THR A 171 10.77 -1.96 -20.09
CA THR A 171 11.22 -3.33 -20.26
C THR A 171 12.39 -3.42 -21.27
N LYS A 172 12.28 -2.71 -22.39
CA LYS A 172 13.36 -2.65 -23.40
C LYS A 172 14.66 -2.08 -22.80
N HIS A 173 14.54 -1.09 -21.92
CA HIS A 173 15.68 -0.42 -21.30
C HIS A 173 16.09 -1.04 -19.94
N LYS A 174 15.40 -2.08 -19.49
CA LYS A 174 15.63 -2.78 -18.21
C LYS A 174 15.60 -1.83 -17.01
N VAL A 175 14.70 -0.86 -17.02
CA VAL A 175 14.48 0.08 -15.92
C VAL A 175 13.33 -0.43 -15.05
N VAL A 176 13.55 -0.50 -13.73
CA VAL A 176 12.51 -0.90 -12.77
C VAL A 176 11.49 0.23 -12.64
N TYR A 177 10.22 -0.12 -12.76
CA TYR A 177 9.08 0.73 -12.52
C TYR A 177 8.34 0.23 -11.28
N ALA A 178 8.38 1.01 -10.23
CA ALA A 178 7.71 0.70 -8.97
C ALA A 178 6.32 1.32 -8.96
N SER A 179 5.32 0.45 -8.97
CA SER A 179 3.90 0.78 -8.93
C SER A 179 3.37 0.66 -7.50
N LEU A 180 2.37 1.45 -7.14
CA LEU A 180 1.56 1.24 -5.94
C LEU A 180 0.44 0.19 -6.20
N VAL A 181 0.34 -0.34 -7.42
CA VAL A 181 -0.77 -1.19 -7.85
C VAL A 181 -0.26 -2.58 -8.23
N PRO A 182 -0.31 -3.57 -7.33
CA PRO A 182 0.14 -4.94 -7.58
C PRO A 182 -0.46 -5.63 -8.81
N THR A 183 -1.67 -5.26 -9.20
CA THR A 183 -2.27 -5.78 -10.44
C THR A 183 -1.56 -5.35 -11.72
N ASP A 184 -0.62 -4.40 -11.64
CA ASP A 184 0.27 -4.06 -12.76
C ASP A 184 1.36 -5.11 -13.01
N CYS A 185 1.67 -5.94 -12.01
CA CYS A 185 2.65 -7.02 -12.15
C CYS A 185 2.15 -8.07 -13.15
N ASP A 186 3.04 -8.42 -14.09
CA ASP A 186 2.72 -9.32 -15.20
C ASP A 186 4.05 -9.91 -15.76
N PRO A 187 4.13 -11.20 -16.10
CA PRO A 187 5.32 -11.76 -16.73
C PRO A 187 5.76 -11.05 -18.02
N LYS A 188 4.83 -10.40 -18.75
CA LYS A 188 5.14 -9.57 -19.93
C LYS A 188 5.79 -8.24 -19.58
N LYS A 189 5.76 -7.84 -18.28
CA LYS A 189 6.29 -6.59 -17.75
C LYS A 189 7.31 -6.88 -16.62
N PRO A 190 8.40 -7.59 -16.88
CA PRO A 190 9.28 -8.17 -15.84
C PRO A 190 9.98 -7.15 -14.96
N TYR A 191 9.97 -5.88 -15.32
CA TYR A 191 10.55 -4.77 -14.55
C TYR A 191 9.49 -3.90 -13.85
N VAL A 192 8.19 -4.21 -14.00
CA VAL A 192 7.14 -3.62 -13.16
C VAL A 192 7.10 -4.40 -11.85
N VAL A 193 7.20 -3.68 -10.76
CA VAL A 193 7.20 -4.19 -9.38
C VAL A 193 6.18 -3.41 -8.56
N ALA A 194 5.65 -3.98 -7.47
CA ALA A 194 4.64 -3.29 -6.68
C ALA A 194 4.70 -3.61 -5.18
N GLY A 195 4.24 -2.72 -4.33
CA GLY A 195 3.97 -2.99 -2.91
C GLY A 195 2.68 -3.79 -2.74
N GLY A 196 2.61 -4.66 -1.76
CA GLY A 196 1.43 -5.49 -1.44
C GLY A 196 0.56 -4.94 -0.30
N ASP A 197 0.85 -3.76 0.17
CA ASP A 197 0.21 -3.13 1.33
C ASP A 197 -1.05 -2.33 0.98
N ILE A 198 -1.25 -1.95 -0.28
CA ILE A 198 -2.39 -1.16 -0.73
C ILE A 198 -3.43 -2.05 -1.39
N THR A 199 -3.26 -2.40 -2.64
CA THR A 199 -4.30 -3.03 -3.46
C THR A 199 -3.71 -4.18 -4.30
N PRO A 200 -4.39 -5.31 -4.51
CA PRO A 200 -5.76 -5.64 -4.07
C PRO A 200 -5.84 -6.28 -2.66
N GLN A 201 -4.70 -6.44 -1.95
CA GLN A 201 -4.66 -7.16 -0.67
C GLN A 201 -5.52 -6.48 0.39
N CYS A 202 -5.36 -5.17 0.55
CA CYS A 202 -6.16 -4.42 1.50
C CYS A 202 -7.64 -4.40 1.14
N ASN A 203 -7.99 -4.33 -0.14
CA ASN A 203 -9.39 -4.45 -0.56
C ASN A 203 -10.00 -5.81 -0.20
N MET A 204 -9.24 -6.89 -0.36
CA MET A 204 -9.67 -8.21 0.09
C MET A 204 -9.84 -8.26 1.62
N PHE A 205 -8.96 -7.60 2.37
CA PHE A 205 -9.09 -7.50 3.83
C PHE A 205 -10.29 -6.67 4.27
N ASN A 206 -10.76 -5.71 3.47
CA ASN A 206 -12.00 -4.99 3.74
C ASN A 206 -13.19 -5.94 3.89
N ALA A 207 -13.29 -6.95 3.02
CA ALA A 207 -14.33 -7.98 3.13
C ALA A 207 -14.18 -8.81 4.43
N LEU A 208 -12.95 -9.13 4.83
CA LEU A 208 -12.70 -9.83 6.11
C LEU A 208 -13.13 -8.99 7.30
N ILE A 209 -12.72 -7.73 7.38
CA ILE A 209 -13.06 -6.85 8.51
C ILE A 209 -14.56 -6.57 8.54
N ALA A 210 -15.20 -6.34 7.39
CA ALA A 210 -16.65 -6.18 7.30
C ALA A 210 -17.38 -7.42 7.86
N ARG A 211 -16.89 -8.62 7.53
CA ARG A 211 -17.43 -9.87 8.06
C ARG A 211 -17.26 -10.00 9.59
N MET A 212 -16.19 -9.42 10.14
CA MET A 212 -15.90 -9.44 11.58
C MET A 212 -16.81 -8.52 12.40
N VAL A 213 -17.27 -7.41 11.84
CA VAL A 213 -18.09 -6.42 12.57
C VAL A 213 -19.59 -6.67 12.40
N LEU A 214 -19.98 -7.47 11.42
CA LEU A 214 -21.39 -7.82 11.18
C LEU A 214 -21.84 -9.04 12.00
N PRO A 215 -23.13 -9.14 12.36
CA PRO A 215 -23.70 -10.36 12.91
C PRO A 215 -23.54 -11.55 11.96
N SER A 216 -23.56 -12.77 12.49
CA SER A 216 -23.52 -13.97 11.66
C SER A 216 -24.83 -14.13 10.86
N GLU A 217 -24.77 -14.83 9.73
CA GLU A 217 -25.95 -15.19 8.93
C GLU A 217 -26.99 -15.94 9.78
N LYS A 218 -26.52 -16.77 10.70
CA LYS A 218 -27.39 -17.50 11.62
C LYS A 218 -28.16 -16.58 12.57
N GLU A 219 -27.53 -15.48 13.02
CA GLU A 219 -28.18 -14.47 13.87
C GLU A 219 -29.15 -13.61 13.07
N LEU A 220 -28.86 -13.34 11.80
CA LEU A 220 -29.73 -12.58 10.90
C LEU A 220 -30.83 -13.40 10.25
N GLY A 221 -30.70 -14.73 10.21
CA GLY A 221 -31.62 -15.64 9.53
C GLY A 221 -31.57 -15.51 7.99
N ARG A 222 -30.55 -14.85 7.44
CA ARG A 222 -30.35 -14.63 6.00
C ARG A 222 -28.88 -14.43 5.65
N PRO A 223 -28.49 -14.63 4.37
CA PRO A 223 -27.15 -14.27 3.90
C PRO A 223 -26.85 -12.78 4.10
N LEU A 224 -25.55 -12.49 4.30
CA LEU A 224 -25.02 -11.13 4.30
C LEU A 224 -24.84 -10.65 2.86
N LYS A 225 -25.15 -9.39 2.60
CA LYS A 225 -25.16 -8.80 1.26
C LYS A 225 -24.04 -7.79 1.10
N TYR A 226 -23.29 -7.90 0.02
CA TYR A 226 -22.17 -7.03 -0.34
C TYR A 226 -22.45 -6.30 -1.65
N ALA A 227 -22.24 -5.01 -1.65
CA ALA A 227 -22.31 -4.16 -2.84
C ALA A 227 -20.94 -3.51 -3.07
N LEU A 228 -20.52 -3.42 -4.32
CA LEU A 228 -19.30 -2.72 -4.74
C LEU A 228 -19.64 -1.69 -5.80
N THR A 229 -19.13 -0.47 -5.63
CA THR A 229 -19.17 0.58 -6.65
C THR A 229 -17.92 1.44 -6.59
N THR A 230 -17.36 1.77 -7.76
CA THR A 230 -16.17 2.58 -7.92
C THR A 230 -16.12 3.14 -9.34
N GLN A 231 -15.18 4.02 -9.67
CA GLN A 231 -15.02 4.54 -11.03
C GLN A 231 -14.61 3.45 -12.03
N ASP A 232 -15.02 3.64 -13.29
CA ASP A 232 -14.70 2.74 -14.38
C ASP A 232 -13.30 3.02 -14.96
N CYS A 233 -12.29 2.36 -14.41
CA CYS A 233 -10.95 2.35 -14.95
C CYS A 233 -10.33 0.94 -14.87
N ILE A 234 -9.21 0.72 -15.55
CA ILE A 234 -8.56 -0.60 -15.60
C ILE A 234 -8.23 -1.09 -14.19
N MET A 235 -7.61 -0.25 -13.36
CA MET A 235 -7.26 -0.59 -11.98
C MET A 235 -8.49 -1.01 -11.17
N SER A 236 -9.55 -0.21 -11.17
CA SER A 236 -10.75 -0.47 -10.38
C SER A 236 -11.44 -1.78 -10.78
N ARG A 237 -11.48 -2.11 -12.06
CA ARG A 237 -12.03 -3.39 -12.56
C ARG A 237 -11.18 -4.57 -12.10
N GLN A 238 -9.87 -4.43 -12.13
CA GLN A 238 -8.95 -5.47 -11.65
C GLN A 238 -9.10 -5.67 -10.14
N VAL A 239 -8.95 -4.62 -9.37
CA VAL A 239 -9.01 -4.67 -7.90
C VAL A 239 -10.39 -5.13 -7.41
N GLY A 240 -11.46 -4.61 -8.00
CA GLY A 240 -12.84 -5.02 -7.68
C GLY A 240 -13.07 -6.52 -7.88
N ALA A 241 -12.46 -7.12 -8.90
CA ALA A 241 -12.55 -8.57 -9.10
C ALA A 241 -11.93 -9.38 -7.94
N TRP A 242 -10.78 -8.94 -7.40
CA TRP A 242 -10.13 -9.55 -6.25
C TRP A 242 -10.95 -9.37 -4.97
N GLU A 243 -11.45 -8.16 -4.73
CA GLU A 243 -12.29 -7.84 -3.57
C GLU A 243 -13.60 -8.65 -3.56
N ILE A 244 -14.29 -8.72 -4.70
CA ILE A 244 -15.51 -9.55 -4.85
C ILE A 244 -15.18 -11.03 -4.63
N GLY A 245 -14.04 -11.50 -5.07
CA GLY A 245 -13.57 -12.86 -4.79
C GLY A 245 -13.43 -13.13 -3.30
N ALA A 246 -12.85 -12.19 -2.56
CA ALA A 246 -12.72 -12.28 -1.11
C ALA A 246 -14.08 -12.18 -0.41
N ALA A 247 -14.96 -11.27 -0.83
CA ALA A 247 -16.31 -11.15 -0.28
C ALA A 247 -17.11 -12.45 -0.43
N LYS A 248 -17.06 -13.10 -1.61
CA LYS A 248 -17.64 -14.43 -1.84
C LYS A 248 -17.04 -15.49 -0.91
N ALA A 249 -15.71 -15.47 -0.73
CA ALA A 249 -15.02 -16.41 0.16
C ALA A 249 -15.37 -16.18 1.63
N MET A 250 -15.76 -14.95 2.00
CA MET A 250 -16.26 -14.62 3.34
C MET A 250 -17.78 -14.91 3.52
N GLY A 251 -18.44 -15.48 2.51
CA GLY A 251 -19.85 -15.88 2.58
C GLY A 251 -20.83 -14.77 2.21
N PHE A 252 -20.39 -13.66 1.63
CA PHE A 252 -21.31 -12.61 1.18
C PHE A 252 -21.98 -12.96 -0.14
N ASP A 253 -23.28 -12.67 -0.23
CA ASP A 253 -24.00 -12.56 -1.49
C ASP A 253 -23.67 -11.22 -2.16
N ILE A 254 -23.16 -11.25 -3.38
CA ILE A 254 -22.87 -10.04 -4.15
C ILE A 254 -24.18 -9.59 -4.80
N VAL A 255 -24.73 -8.50 -4.29
CA VAL A 255 -26.05 -7.98 -4.71
C VAL A 255 -25.95 -6.78 -5.65
N TYR A 256 -24.77 -6.18 -5.75
CA TYR A 256 -24.48 -5.06 -6.65
C TYR A 256 -23.00 -5.01 -6.98
N GLU A 257 -22.65 -4.82 -8.26
CA GLU A 257 -21.30 -4.64 -8.76
C GLU A 257 -21.38 -3.77 -10.00
N GLU A 258 -21.15 -2.46 -9.86
CA GLU A 258 -21.26 -1.50 -10.94
C GLU A 258 -20.14 -0.46 -10.87
N PHE A 259 -19.72 0.01 -12.03
CA PHE A 259 -18.67 0.99 -12.20
C PHE A 259 -19.26 2.27 -12.80
N PHE A 260 -19.09 3.40 -12.10
CA PHE A 260 -19.58 4.68 -12.59
C PHE A 260 -18.53 5.37 -13.49
N ALA A 261 -18.96 6.29 -14.35
CA ALA A 261 -18.09 7.00 -15.27
C ALA A 261 -17.00 7.81 -14.53
N VAL A 262 -15.79 7.85 -15.08
CA VAL A 262 -14.63 8.57 -14.47
C VAL A 262 -14.89 10.07 -14.31
N ASP A 263 -15.79 10.65 -15.12
CA ASP A 263 -16.20 12.06 -15.05
C ASP A 263 -17.51 12.27 -14.27
N GLN A 264 -17.91 11.31 -13.44
CA GLN A 264 -19.11 11.38 -12.61
C GLN A 264 -19.05 12.56 -11.65
N THR A 265 -20.08 13.42 -11.66
CA THR A 265 -20.17 14.59 -10.78
C THR A 265 -21.36 14.54 -9.82
N ASP A 266 -22.39 13.74 -10.10
CA ASP A 266 -23.55 13.55 -9.25
C ASP A 266 -23.61 12.10 -8.74
N PHE A 267 -23.39 11.92 -7.45
CA PHE A 267 -23.38 10.60 -6.81
C PHE A 267 -24.72 10.19 -6.18
N ALA A 268 -25.74 11.06 -6.18
CA ALA A 268 -27.05 10.70 -5.64
C ALA A 268 -27.70 9.51 -6.38
N PRO A 269 -27.71 9.48 -7.74
CA PRO A 269 -28.22 8.32 -8.46
C PRO A 269 -27.41 7.05 -8.23
N VAL A 270 -26.06 7.15 -8.15
CA VAL A 270 -25.17 6.01 -7.91
C VAL A 270 -25.50 5.36 -6.57
N ILE A 271 -25.55 6.14 -5.50
CA ILE A 271 -25.85 5.60 -4.16
C ILE A 271 -27.28 5.11 -4.06
N THR A 272 -28.26 5.77 -4.73
CA THR A 272 -29.64 5.29 -4.79
C THR A 272 -29.72 3.90 -5.42
N ALA A 273 -29.00 3.67 -6.52
CA ALA A 273 -28.95 2.36 -7.18
C ALA A 273 -28.32 1.28 -6.29
N VAL A 274 -27.18 1.60 -5.63
CA VAL A 274 -26.54 0.69 -4.68
C VAL A 274 -27.49 0.34 -3.54
N MET A 275 -28.14 1.32 -2.91
CA MET A 275 -29.04 1.12 -1.78
C MET A 275 -30.31 0.34 -2.13
N ALA A 276 -30.77 0.42 -3.40
CA ALA A 276 -31.92 -0.38 -3.87
C ALA A 276 -31.66 -1.89 -3.76
N SER A 277 -30.41 -2.34 -3.78
CA SER A 277 -30.03 -3.76 -3.57
C SER A 277 -30.05 -4.17 -2.10
N LYS A 278 -30.25 -3.24 -1.17
CA LYS A 278 -30.31 -3.43 0.30
C LYS A 278 -29.09 -4.17 0.84
N PRO A 279 -27.87 -3.67 0.61
CA PRO A 279 -26.64 -4.32 1.07
C PRO A 279 -26.43 -4.12 2.56
N ASP A 280 -25.72 -5.07 3.20
CA ASP A 280 -25.19 -4.94 4.56
C ASP A 280 -23.83 -4.23 4.56
N VAL A 281 -23.11 -4.38 3.44
CA VAL A 281 -21.80 -3.73 3.21
C VAL A 281 -21.86 -3.00 1.87
N ILE A 282 -21.44 -1.75 1.86
CA ILE A 282 -21.11 -1.01 0.64
C ILE A 282 -19.59 -0.82 0.60
N SER A 283 -18.96 -1.35 -0.46
CA SER A 283 -17.59 -1.05 -0.79
C SER A 283 -17.52 0.09 -1.80
N LEU A 284 -16.73 1.10 -1.45
CA LEU A 284 -16.32 2.15 -2.37
C LEU A 284 -15.04 1.75 -3.13
N CYS A 285 -14.48 0.57 -2.82
CA CYS A 285 -13.33 -0.06 -3.46
C CYS A 285 -12.16 0.92 -3.64
N GLU A 286 -11.80 1.20 -4.90
CA GLU A 286 -10.72 2.11 -5.30
C GLU A 286 -11.23 3.51 -5.69
N ALA A 287 -12.39 3.91 -5.20
CA ALA A 287 -12.89 5.24 -5.51
C ALA A 287 -11.91 6.31 -5.05
N TRP A 288 -11.67 7.29 -5.89
CA TRP A 288 -10.76 8.39 -5.56
C TRP A 288 -11.27 9.17 -4.34
N PRO A 289 -10.39 9.78 -3.54
CA PRO A 289 -10.76 10.42 -2.28
C PRO A 289 -11.89 11.43 -2.42
N GLU A 290 -11.91 12.21 -3.51
CA GLU A 290 -12.97 13.18 -3.80
C GLU A 290 -14.32 12.49 -4.04
N TYR A 291 -14.34 11.38 -4.78
CA TYR A 291 -15.55 10.59 -5.02
C TYR A 291 -16.03 9.92 -3.76
N GLN A 292 -15.10 9.39 -2.95
CA GLN A 292 -15.45 8.82 -1.64
C GLN A 292 -16.16 9.85 -0.78
N THR A 293 -15.66 11.08 -0.71
CA THR A 293 -16.27 12.17 0.06
C THR A 293 -17.71 12.45 -0.40
N MET A 294 -17.94 12.55 -1.72
CA MET A 294 -19.27 12.74 -2.28
C MET A 294 -20.20 11.54 -2.04
N MET A 295 -19.68 10.33 -2.15
CA MET A 295 -20.45 9.11 -1.86
C MET A 295 -20.80 9.00 -0.38
N TRP A 296 -19.88 9.33 0.54
CA TRP A 296 -20.17 9.37 1.98
C TRP A 296 -21.28 10.38 2.30
N GLU A 297 -21.27 11.56 1.67
CA GLU A 297 -22.34 12.55 1.81
C GLU A 297 -23.69 11.96 1.39
N GLN A 298 -23.75 11.30 0.24
CA GLN A 298 -24.98 10.66 -0.24
C GLN A 298 -25.43 9.48 0.62
N LEU A 299 -24.53 8.65 1.10
CA LEU A 299 -24.84 7.59 2.05
C LEU A 299 -25.48 8.14 3.33
N TYR A 300 -24.96 9.25 3.83
CA TYR A 300 -25.52 9.95 4.99
C TYR A 300 -26.91 10.53 4.71
N LEU A 301 -27.04 11.29 3.62
CA LEU A 301 -28.29 11.94 3.24
C LEU A 301 -29.43 10.92 2.97
N GLN A 302 -29.09 9.79 2.36
CA GLN A 302 -30.04 8.71 2.05
C GLN A 302 -30.23 7.72 3.22
N GLY A 303 -29.54 7.93 4.33
CA GLY A 303 -29.75 7.20 5.59
C GLY A 303 -29.25 5.77 5.60
N TYR A 304 -28.16 5.45 4.88
CA TYR A 304 -27.52 4.14 4.93
C TYR A 304 -27.05 3.80 6.35
N LYS A 305 -27.26 2.55 6.77
CA LYS A 305 -26.96 2.09 8.14
C LYS A 305 -26.11 0.82 8.18
N GLY A 306 -25.60 0.37 7.05
CA GLY A 306 -24.70 -0.78 6.96
C GLY A 306 -23.23 -0.39 7.13
N VAL A 307 -22.35 -1.33 6.89
CA VAL A 307 -20.88 -1.12 6.93
C VAL A 307 -20.42 -0.48 5.63
N VAL A 308 -19.51 0.50 5.72
CA VAL A 308 -18.84 1.08 4.56
C VAL A 308 -17.35 0.72 4.60
N VAL A 309 -16.85 0.18 3.51
CA VAL A 309 -15.45 -0.18 3.33
C VAL A 309 -14.85 0.52 2.12
N GLN A 310 -13.57 0.83 2.18
CA GLN A 310 -12.85 1.53 1.13
C GLN A 310 -11.34 1.27 1.25
N ASN A 311 -10.57 1.62 0.22
CA ASN A 311 -9.13 1.46 0.28
C ASN A 311 -8.47 2.57 1.11
N TYR A 312 -8.78 3.82 0.82
CA TYR A 312 -8.19 5.00 1.43
C TYR A 312 -9.29 5.97 1.87
N ALA A 313 -9.16 6.56 3.05
CA ALA A 313 -10.10 7.57 3.53
C ALA A 313 -9.39 8.85 3.94
N ASP A 314 -9.74 9.95 3.31
CA ASP A 314 -9.47 11.29 3.82
C ASP A 314 -10.58 11.70 4.79
N TRP A 315 -10.44 11.31 6.06
CA TRP A 315 -11.45 11.59 7.06
C TRP A 315 -11.57 13.08 7.39
N GLU A 316 -10.53 13.87 7.22
CA GLU A 316 -10.62 15.31 7.44
C GLU A 316 -11.60 15.92 6.44
N THR A 317 -11.46 15.62 5.15
CA THR A 317 -12.38 16.07 4.12
C THR A 317 -13.76 15.44 4.27
N ASN A 318 -13.85 14.13 4.52
CA ASN A 318 -15.13 13.45 4.70
C ASN A 318 -15.97 14.06 5.84
N LEU A 319 -15.33 14.42 6.95
CA LEU A 319 -16.00 15.01 8.11
C LEU A 319 -16.46 16.46 7.89
N THR A 320 -16.10 17.09 6.80
CA THR A 320 -16.72 18.36 6.37
C THR A 320 -18.14 18.15 5.82
N LYS A 321 -18.46 16.94 5.36
CA LYS A 321 -19.72 16.55 4.71
C LYS A 321 -20.64 15.72 5.59
N ILE A 322 -20.07 14.92 6.50
CA ILE A 322 -20.83 13.99 7.34
C ILE A 322 -20.47 14.14 8.82
N PRO A 323 -21.41 13.91 9.75
CA PRO A 323 -21.10 13.88 11.19
C PRO A 323 -20.15 12.71 11.54
N ALA A 324 -19.14 12.96 12.37
CA ALA A 324 -18.23 11.92 12.87
C ALA A 324 -18.95 10.75 13.54
N LYS A 325 -20.08 11.01 14.22
CA LYS A 325 -20.93 9.97 14.80
C LYS A 325 -21.52 9.03 13.74
N TYR A 326 -21.85 9.54 12.57
CA TYR A 326 -22.33 8.73 11.45
C TYR A 326 -21.20 7.84 10.91
N ALA A 327 -20.02 8.38 10.61
CA ALA A 327 -18.88 7.60 10.15
C ALA A 327 -18.54 6.43 11.10
N ALA A 328 -18.55 6.70 12.41
CA ALA A 328 -18.33 5.67 13.42
C ALA A 328 -19.43 4.60 13.46
N ALA A 329 -20.70 5.00 13.28
CA ALA A 329 -21.85 4.08 13.29
C ALA A 329 -21.85 3.14 12.07
N GLN A 330 -21.27 3.57 10.94
CA GLN A 330 -21.12 2.76 9.73
C GLN A 330 -19.78 1.99 9.71
N PHE A 331 -19.05 1.98 10.81
CA PHE A 331 -17.75 1.32 10.96
C PHE A 331 -16.70 1.79 9.96
N GLY A 332 -16.83 2.87 9.23
CA GLY A 332 -15.90 3.38 8.23
C GLY A 332 -14.54 2.65 8.20
N ILE A 333 -14.47 1.55 7.45
CA ILE A 333 -13.30 0.67 7.40
C ILE A 333 -12.44 1.09 6.21
N ASP A 334 -11.15 1.24 6.43
CA ASP A 334 -10.18 1.44 5.37
C ASP A 334 -8.88 0.70 5.65
N SER A 335 -8.10 0.52 4.62
CA SER A 335 -6.91 -0.30 4.63
C SER A 335 -5.63 0.49 4.45
N PHE A 336 -5.70 1.79 4.40
CA PHE A 336 -4.52 2.62 4.24
C PHE A 336 -4.32 3.53 5.45
N PRO A 337 -3.22 3.40 6.19
CA PRO A 337 -2.97 4.24 7.33
C PRO A 337 -2.62 5.66 6.87
N LEU A 338 -3.41 6.63 7.31
CA LEU A 338 -2.98 8.01 7.28
C LEU A 338 -2.07 8.29 8.46
N MET A 339 -1.09 9.13 8.25
CA MET A 339 0.02 9.38 9.17
C MET A 339 -0.37 10.19 10.41
N ASP A 340 -1.60 10.67 10.48
CA ASP A 340 -2.13 11.39 11.64
C ASP A 340 -2.66 10.45 12.72
N ASP A 341 -2.63 9.15 12.46
CA ASP A 341 -3.09 8.18 13.42
C ASP A 341 -2.13 8.09 14.59
N PRO A 342 -2.61 8.15 15.84
CA PRO A 342 -1.77 8.10 17.04
C PRO A 342 -0.90 6.83 17.17
N TRP A 343 -1.18 5.81 16.39
CA TRP A 343 -0.46 4.55 16.39
C TRP A 343 0.71 4.50 15.39
N TRP A 344 0.78 5.44 14.45
CA TRP A 344 1.96 5.59 13.62
C TRP A 344 3.13 5.96 14.52
N GLY A 345 4.21 5.20 14.44
CA GLY A 345 5.33 5.32 15.36
C GLY A 345 5.44 4.15 16.34
N GLU A 346 4.73 3.04 16.07
CA GLU A 346 4.93 1.78 16.80
C GLU A 346 6.36 1.27 16.67
N THR A 347 7.02 1.55 15.54
CA THR A 347 8.43 1.22 15.31
C THR A 347 9.32 2.47 15.44
N SER A 348 10.59 2.26 15.81
CA SER A 348 11.57 3.35 15.84
C SER A 348 11.76 3.98 14.46
N TRP A 349 11.66 3.20 13.38
CA TRP A 349 11.78 3.72 12.02
C TRP A 349 10.64 4.68 11.68
N GLN A 350 9.38 4.27 11.89
CA GLN A 350 8.21 5.12 11.66
C GLN A 350 8.30 6.43 12.43
N LYS A 351 8.67 6.33 13.72
CA LYS A 351 8.84 7.50 14.58
C LYS A 351 9.92 8.44 14.05
N SER A 352 11.10 7.92 13.80
CA SER A 352 12.22 8.73 13.32
C SER A 352 11.96 9.32 11.93
N PHE A 353 11.27 8.60 11.05
CA PHE A 353 10.82 9.16 9.77
C PHE A 353 9.86 10.35 9.99
N THR A 354 8.88 10.19 10.88
CA THR A 354 7.94 11.27 11.24
C THR A 354 8.67 12.47 11.83
N ASP A 355 9.65 12.26 12.70
CA ASP A 355 10.41 13.35 13.32
C ASP A 355 11.24 14.13 12.28
N VAL A 356 11.92 13.45 11.35
CA VAL A 356 12.62 14.09 10.22
C VAL A 356 11.64 14.83 9.31
N TRP A 357 10.50 14.22 9.03
CA TRP A 357 9.46 14.83 8.20
C TRP A 357 8.91 16.10 8.86
N ASN A 358 8.58 16.05 10.15
CA ASN A 358 8.07 17.20 10.91
C ASN A 358 9.06 18.38 10.93
N GLN A 359 10.36 18.11 11.00
CA GLN A 359 11.38 19.14 10.93
C GLN A 359 11.41 19.83 9.58
N ARG A 360 11.14 19.10 8.48
CA ARG A 360 11.26 19.61 7.11
C ARG A 360 9.96 20.20 6.56
N TYR A 361 8.81 19.63 6.91
CA TYR A 361 7.51 19.94 6.30
C TYR A 361 6.35 20.08 7.29
N GLY A 362 6.54 19.70 8.55
CA GLY A 362 5.54 19.72 9.58
C GLY A 362 5.72 20.89 10.57
N SER A 363 5.49 20.63 11.84
CA SER A 363 5.49 21.66 12.89
C SER A 363 6.82 22.43 13.04
N GLY A 364 7.94 21.81 12.67
CA GLY A 364 9.27 22.44 12.72
C GLY A 364 9.66 23.19 11.45
N ALA A 365 8.85 23.13 10.40
CA ALA A 365 9.17 23.73 9.11
C ALA A 365 8.81 25.22 9.00
N PRO A 366 9.42 25.98 8.05
CA PRO A 366 8.95 27.29 7.66
C PRO A 366 7.49 27.26 7.18
N GLU A 367 6.74 28.35 7.43
CA GLU A 367 5.29 28.40 7.15
C GLU A 367 4.92 28.16 5.66
N ASP A 368 5.77 28.58 4.75
CA ASP A 368 5.57 28.45 3.30
C ASP A 368 5.72 27.02 2.76
N VAL A 369 6.29 26.11 3.55
CA VAL A 369 6.44 24.69 3.19
C VAL A 369 5.66 23.75 4.11
N LYS A 370 5.01 24.30 5.15
CA LYS A 370 4.20 23.50 6.07
C LYS A 370 3.04 22.83 5.36
N ARG A 371 2.89 21.56 5.63
CA ARG A 371 1.73 20.78 5.20
C ARG A 371 1.44 19.65 6.19
N ARG A 372 0.32 18.99 6.03
CA ARG A 372 -0.01 17.76 6.74
C ARG A 372 0.75 16.58 6.14
N MET A 373 1.20 15.67 6.96
CA MET A 373 1.74 14.38 6.54
C MET A 373 0.61 13.46 6.11
N THR A 374 0.83 12.68 5.08
CA THR A 374 -0.12 11.67 4.58
C THR A 374 0.56 10.31 4.48
N GLY A 375 -0.21 9.24 4.34
CA GLY A 375 0.35 7.90 4.12
C GLY A 375 1.25 7.82 2.89
N ILE A 376 0.96 8.63 1.88
CA ILE A 376 1.73 8.69 0.64
C ILE A 376 3.17 9.20 0.88
N ASP A 377 3.43 9.93 1.95
CA ASP A 377 4.78 10.41 2.28
C ASP A 377 5.80 9.28 2.49
N TRP A 378 5.36 8.10 2.92
CA TRP A 378 6.25 6.96 3.09
C TRP A 378 6.02 5.84 2.05
N ASP A 379 4.85 5.79 1.46
CA ASP A 379 4.42 4.68 0.61
C ASP A 379 5.32 4.48 -0.62
N HIS A 380 5.66 5.54 -1.32
CA HIS A 380 6.57 5.44 -2.47
C HIS A 380 8.00 4.94 -2.11
N MET A 381 8.37 4.92 -0.82
CA MET A 381 9.65 4.33 -0.38
C MET A 381 9.60 2.80 -0.30
N ILE A 382 8.41 2.19 -0.30
CA ILE A 382 8.22 0.74 -0.16
C ILE A 382 9.04 -0.03 -1.18
N TRP A 383 9.27 0.52 -2.36
CA TRP A 383 10.11 -0.10 -3.38
C TRP A 383 11.50 0.49 -3.51
N LEU A 384 11.70 1.77 -3.29
CA LEU A 384 13.01 2.38 -3.39
C LEU A 384 14.00 1.72 -2.41
N ILE A 385 13.57 1.49 -1.18
CA ILE A 385 14.40 0.86 -0.15
C ILE A 385 14.71 -0.60 -0.47
N PRO A 386 13.74 -1.49 -0.74
CA PRO A 386 14.03 -2.85 -1.17
C PRO A 386 14.88 -2.95 -2.43
N TRP A 387 14.67 -2.07 -3.43
CA TRP A 387 15.55 -2.03 -4.60
C TRP A 387 17.01 -1.74 -4.23
N CYS A 388 17.22 -0.82 -3.29
CA CYS A 388 18.57 -0.54 -2.75
C CYS A 388 19.12 -1.72 -1.95
N ILE A 389 18.31 -2.42 -1.15
CA ILE A 389 18.70 -3.66 -0.45
C ILE A 389 19.10 -4.74 -1.47
N GLY A 390 18.32 -4.89 -2.53
CA GLY A 390 18.65 -5.78 -3.65
C GLY A 390 19.96 -5.42 -4.33
N ALA A 391 20.24 -4.11 -4.51
CA ALA A 391 21.50 -3.64 -5.05
C ALA A 391 22.68 -3.96 -4.13
N GLN A 392 22.52 -3.82 -2.81
CA GLN A 392 23.53 -4.23 -1.82
C GLN A 392 23.77 -5.75 -1.87
N ALA A 393 22.72 -6.55 -1.95
CA ALA A 393 22.82 -8.01 -2.03
C ALA A 393 23.53 -8.45 -3.33
N ALA A 394 23.11 -7.94 -4.48
CA ALA A 394 23.71 -8.23 -5.79
C ALA A 394 25.13 -7.67 -5.93
N GLY A 395 25.44 -6.57 -5.25
CA GLY A 395 26.75 -5.93 -5.23
C GLY A 395 27.87 -6.82 -4.64
N LYS A 396 27.52 -7.82 -3.83
CA LYS A 396 28.47 -8.80 -3.31
C LYS A 396 29.14 -9.60 -4.42
N ASP A 397 28.39 -9.85 -5.51
CA ASP A 397 28.86 -10.59 -6.68
C ASP A 397 29.47 -9.66 -7.75
N THR A 398 29.37 -8.34 -7.58
CA THR A 398 29.87 -7.32 -8.53
C THR A 398 30.74 -6.27 -7.83
N PRO A 399 31.91 -6.65 -7.25
CA PRO A 399 32.75 -5.71 -6.52
C PRO A 399 33.11 -4.48 -7.34
N GLY A 400 32.91 -3.30 -6.74
CA GLY A 400 33.26 -2.01 -7.34
C GLY A 400 32.39 -1.53 -8.50
N LYS A 401 31.27 -2.23 -8.80
CA LYS A 401 30.33 -1.85 -9.85
C LYS A 401 28.91 -1.85 -9.32
N TRP A 402 28.07 -0.96 -9.88
CA TRP A 402 26.64 -1.01 -9.65
C TRP A 402 26.03 -2.22 -10.39
N PRO A 403 25.22 -3.06 -9.73
CA PRO A 403 24.61 -4.24 -10.36
C PRO A 403 23.52 -3.87 -11.37
N THR A 404 23.26 -4.75 -12.33
CA THR A 404 22.12 -4.59 -13.25
C THR A 404 20.80 -4.82 -12.54
N ASN A 405 19.70 -4.27 -13.08
CA ASN A 405 18.35 -4.52 -12.51
C ASN A 405 17.94 -6.00 -12.55
N ASP A 406 18.41 -6.77 -13.54
CA ASP A 406 18.22 -8.23 -13.54
C ASP A 406 18.85 -8.89 -12.29
N ALA A 407 20.08 -8.48 -11.95
CA ALA A 407 20.78 -8.98 -10.78
C ALA A 407 20.13 -8.51 -9.47
N ILE A 408 19.68 -7.24 -9.42
CA ILE A 408 18.99 -6.67 -8.25
C ILE A 408 17.69 -7.42 -7.96
N LEU A 409 16.82 -7.58 -8.96
CA LEU A 409 15.55 -8.29 -8.80
C LEU A 409 15.75 -9.78 -8.48
N ALA A 410 16.76 -10.42 -9.11
CA ALA A 410 17.12 -11.81 -8.82
C ALA A 410 17.65 -11.97 -7.37
N ALA A 411 18.42 -11.02 -6.88
CA ALA A 411 18.90 -11.02 -5.49
C ALA A 411 17.75 -10.82 -4.50
N LEU A 412 16.85 -9.87 -4.74
CA LEU A 412 15.67 -9.65 -3.90
C LEU A 412 14.82 -10.91 -3.76
N ARG A 413 14.51 -11.59 -4.87
CA ARG A 413 13.71 -12.82 -4.86
C ARG A 413 14.37 -13.98 -4.10
N LYS A 414 15.68 -13.92 -3.83
CA LYS A 414 16.41 -14.92 -3.06
C LYS A 414 16.46 -14.60 -1.57
N LEU A 415 16.17 -13.36 -1.17
CA LEU A 415 16.13 -12.98 0.23
C LEU A 415 14.88 -13.60 0.88
N PRO A 416 15.03 -14.32 2.00
CA PRO A 416 13.88 -14.87 2.71
C PRO A 416 13.00 -13.78 3.32
N SER A 417 13.58 -12.63 3.61
CA SER A 417 12.92 -11.42 4.11
C SER A 417 13.85 -10.23 4.03
N PHE A 418 13.27 -9.03 3.96
CA PHE A 418 13.95 -7.75 4.09
C PHE A 418 13.07 -6.75 4.84
N PRO A 419 13.63 -5.72 5.47
CA PRO A 419 12.85 -4.73 6.22
C PRO A 419 12.07 -3.83 5.27
N THR A 420 10.81 -3.53 5.63
CA THR A 420 10.00 -2.45 5.11
C THR A 420 9.53 -1.55 6.25
N ILE A 421 8.99 -0.38 5.96
CA ILE A 421 8.51 0.54 7.00
C ILE A 421 7.28 -0.02 7.75
N LEU A 422 6.57 -0.96 7.13
CA LEU A 422 5.40 -1.64 7.73
C LEU A 422 5.79 -2.91 8.51
N GLY A 423 7.01 -3.41 8.32
CA GLY A 423 7.49 -4.63 8.95
C GLY A 423 8.36 -5.48 8.03
N PRO A 424 8.54 -6.78 8.32
CA PRO A 424 9.30 -7.67 7.44
C PRO A 424 8.52 -7.95 6.16
N GLY A 425 9.16 -7.68 5.02
CA GLY A 425 8.64 -7.97 3.69
C GLY A 425 9.41 -9.08 2.99
N HIS A 426 8.84 -9.65 1.94
CA HIS A 426 9.48 -10.59 1.03
C HIS A 426 8.86 -10.52 -0.37
N MET A 427 9.54 -11.07 -1.36
CA MET A 427 9.03 -11.10 -2.73
C MET A 427 7.97 -12.18 -2.91
N SER A 428 6.84 -11.81 -3.50
CA SER A 428 5.64 -12.62 -3.70
C SER A 428 4.93 -12.26 -5.02
N GLY A 429 3.76 -12.83 -5.25
CA GLY A 429 2.85 -12.46 -6.33
C GLY A 429 2.71 -13.48 -7.46
N LYS A 430 3.54 -14.52 -7.53
CA LYS A 430 3.55 -15.47 -8.65
C LYS A 430 2.18 -16.13 -8.89
N GLU A 431 1.49 -16.50 -7.84
CA GLU A 431 0.17 -17.14 -7.96
C GLU A 431 -0.90 -16.15 -8.45
N MET A 432 -0.84 -14.90 -7.96
CA MET A 432 -1.82 -13.87 -8.28
C MET A 432 -1.54 -13.18 -9.63
N PHE A 433 -0.28 -12.93 -9.92
CA PHE A 433 0.14 -12.05 -11.03
C PHE A 433 1.12 -12.73 -12.00
N GLY A 434 1.41 -14.02 -11.82
CA GLY A 434 2.28 -14.80 -12.70
C GLY A 434 3.78 -14.59 -12.49
N ILE A 435 4.17 -13.62 -11.66
CA ILE A 435 5.55 -13.25 -11.38
C ILE A 435 5.71 -12.79 -9.93
N ASP A 436 6.87 -13.12 -9.31
CA ASP A 436 7.21 -12.67 -7.95
C ASP A 436 7.84 -11.27 -8.01
N ASN A 437 7.01 -10.27 -8.29
CA ASN A 437 7.38 -8.86 -8.38
C ASN A 437 6.59 -7.97 -7.41
N MET A 438 5.86 -8.57 -6.48
CA MET A 438 5.17 -7.87 -5.42
C MET A 438 5.92 -8.04 -4.12
N ILE A 439 5.99 -7.01 -3.30
CA ILE A 439 6.39 -7.12 -1.91
C ILE A 439 5.18 -7.50 -1.09
N GLU A 440 5.25 -8.62 -0.42
CA GLU A 440 4.32 -9.00 0.63
C GLU A 440 4.82 -8.47 1.96
N GLU A 441 3.99 -7.74 2.69
CA GLU A 441 4.29 -7.12 3.97
C GLU A 441 3.03 -7.01 4.83
N PRO A 442 3.12 -6.75 6.15
CA PRO A 442 1.95 -6.61 7.00
C PRO A 442 1.07 -5.43 6.57
N VAL A 443 -0.22 -5.68 6.37
CA VAL A 443 -1.19 -4.64 6.00
C VAL A 443 -1.92 -4.13 7.24
N PRO A 444 -1.78 -2.85 7.60
CA PRO A 444 -2.55 -2.25 8.69
C PRO A 444 -3.98 -1.97 8.24
N MET A 445 -4.95 -2.54 8.96
CA MET A 445 -6.38 -2.27 8.74
C MET A 445 -6.90 -1.28 9.75
N CYS A 446 -7.59 -0.26 9.28
CA CYS A 446 -8.06 0.86 10.05
C CYS A 446 -9.58 0.92 10.15
N MET A 447 -10.08 1.59 11.19
CA MET A 447 -11.48 1.92 11.37
C MET A 447 -11.58 3.32 11.94
N PHE A 448 -12.59 4.08 11.51
CA PHE A 448 -12.84 5.41 12.02
C PHE A 448 -12.99 5.43 13.56
N ASN A 449 -12.29 6.33 14.22
CA ASN A 449 -12.28 6.48 15.67
C ASN A 449 -12.99 7.77 16.10
N LEU A 450 -14.21 7.65 16.58
CA LEU A 450 -15.03 8.79 16.99
C LEU A 450 -14.34 9.72 18.02
N LYS A 451 -13.59 9.15 18.97
CA LYS A 451 -12.93 9.95 20.02
C LYS A 451 -11.82 10.83 19.48
N ALA A 452 -11.03 10.31 18.58
CA ALA A 452 -9.95 11.04 17.92
C ALA A 452 -10.43 11.83 16.69
N LYS A 453 -11.67 11.60 16.22
CA LYS A 453 -12.18 12.08 14.92
C LYS A 453 -11.27 11.70 13.76
N ASP A 454 -10.65 10.56 13.85
CA ASP A 454 -9.71 10.00 12.91
C ASP A 454 -9.81 8.48 12.95
N LYS A 455 -8.91 7.75 12.34
CA LYS A 455 -8.90 6.30 12.33
C LYS A 455 -7.96 5.70 13.37
N ARG A 456 -8.20 4.45 13.64
CA ARG A 456 -7.29 3.63 14.45
C ARG A 456 -7.00 2.32 13.75
N ILE A 457 -5.82 1.82 13.88
CA ILE A 457 -5.54 0.43 13.49
C ILE A 457 -6.39 -0.52 14.32
N VAL A 458 -7.04 -1.39 13.61
CA VAL A 458 -7.80 -2.47 14.21
C VAL A 458 -7.04 -3.78 14.13
N ALA A 459 -6.17 -3.95 13.15
CA ALA A 459 -5.34 -5.13 12.98
C ALA A 459 -4.14 -4.82 12.07
N HIS A 460 -3.04 -5.56 12.28
CA HIS A 460 -2.02 -5.79 11.27
C HIS A 460 -2.25 -7.18 10.70
N LEU A 461 -2.48 -7.29 9.42
CA LEU A 461 -2.85 -8.53 8.77
C LEU A 461 -1.71 -9.03 7.89
N ASN A 462 -1.38 -10.32 7.99
CA ASN A 462 -0.50 -11.02 7.06
C ASN A 462 -1.37 -11.66 5.99
N PHE A 463 -1.17 -11.26 4.76
CA PHE A 463 -2.02 -11.63 3.64
C PHE A 463 -1.90 -13.12 3.28
N GLU A 464 -0.70 -13.64 3.06
CA GLU A 464 -0.50 -14.99 2.53
C GLU A 464 -1.15 -16.11 3.38
N PRO A 465 -1.00 -16.13 4.73
CA PRO A 465 -1.61 -17.19 5.52
C PRO A 465 -3.13 -17.19 5.48
N TRP A 466 -3.74 -16.01 5.36
CA TRP A 466 -5.19 -15.90 5.21
C TRP A 466 -5.61 -16.22 3.79
N TYR A 467 -4.94 -15.67 2.78
CA TYR A 467 -5.22 -15.89 1.37
C TYR A 467 -5.17 -17.38 0.99
N ALA A 468 -4.21 -18.12 1.54
CA ALA A 468 -4.11 -19.57 1.31
C ALA A 468 -5.40 -20.35 1.61
N ASN A 469 -6.25 -19.85 2.52
CA ASN A 469 -7.53 -20.48 2.86
C ASN A 469 -8.65 -20.14 1.89
N ILE A 470 -8.57 -19.02 1.19
CA ILE A 470 -9.65 -18.47 0.34
C ILE A 470 -9.29 -18.44 -1.15
N LYS A 471 -8.04 -18.66 -1.50
CA LYS A 471 -7.49 -18.43 -2.84
C LYS A 471 -8.27 -19.12 -3.97
N ASN A 472 -8.76 -20.33 -3.76
CA ASN A 472 -9.51 -21.04 -4.81
C ASN A 472 -10.80 -20.33 -5.20
N VAL A 473 -11.51 -19.75 -4.23
CA VAL A 473 -12.71 -18.96 -4.47
C VAL A 473 -12.37 -17.64 -5.14
N VAL A 474 -11.32 -16.97 -4.62
CA VAL A 474 -10.85 -15.68 -5.15
C VAL A 474 -10.38 -15.82 -6.60
N LEU A 475 -9.44 -16.74 -6.87
CA LEU A 475 -8.91 -16.95 -8.22
C LEU A 475 -10.01 -17.32 -9.23
N LYS A 476 -10.99 -18.14 -8.81
CA LYS A 476 -12.15 -18.45 -9.65
C LYS A 476 -12.95 -17.19 -9.99
N ALA A 477 -13.26 -16.36 -8.98
CA ALA A 477 -14.03 -15.13 -9.18
C ALA A 477 -13.31 -14.11 -10.07
N VAL A 478 -11.99 -13.97 -9.92
CA VAL A 478 -11.15 -13.09 -10.75
C VAL A 478 -11.11 -13.59 -12.19
N ARG A 479 -10.96 -14.92 -12.39
CA ARG A 479 -10.93 -15.55 -13.72
C ARG A 479 -12.28 -15.44 -14.44
N GLU A 480 -13.39 -15.62 -13.72
CA GLU A 480 -14.76 -15.44 -14.28
C GLU A 480 -14.98 -14.01 -14.79
N ARG A 481 -14.27 -13.02 -14.26
CA ARG A 481 -14.31 -11.62 -14.70
C ARG A 481 -13.27 -11.24 -15.75
N GLY A 482 -12.47 -12.20 -16.21
CA GLY A 482 -11.41 -11.96 -17.19
C GLY A 482 -10.26 -11.09 -16.66
N GLN A 483 -10.06 -11.04 -15.33
CA GLN A 483 -9.09 -10.14 -14.71
C GLN A 483 -7.81 -10.84 -14.21
N MET A 484 -7.63 -12.13 -14.52
CA MET A 484 -6.35 -12.80 -14.27
C MET A 484 -5.27 -12.29 -15.21
N TRP A 485 -4.01 -12.30 -14.74
CA TRP A 485 -2.86 -11.81 -15.50
C TRP A 485 -2.69 -12.49 -16.87
N ASP A 486 -3.07 -13.77 -17.02
CA ASP A 486 -3.00 -14.54 -18.26
C ASP A 486 -4.18 -14.27 -19.22
N GLN A 487 -5.15 -13.48 -18.80
CA GLN A 487 -6.35 -13.10 -19.58
C GLN A 487 -6.31 -11.64 -20.08
N ARG A 488 -5.37 -10.85 -19.56
CA ARG A 488 -5.21 -9.41 -19.84
C ARG A 488 -4.23 -9.10 -20.95
#